data_8bdffafbfbc60bcb4e2803952a854033
#
_entry.id   8bdffafbfbc60bcb4e2803952a854033
#
_cell.length_a   1.000
_cell.length_b   1.000
_cell.length_c   1.000
_cell.angle_alpha   90.00
_cell.angle_beta   90.00
_cell.angle_gamma   90.00
#
_symmetry.space_group_name_H-M   'P 1'
#
loop_
_entity.id
_entity.type
_entity.pdbx_description
1 polymer ?
#
loop_
_entity_poly.entity_id
_entity_poly.type
_entity_poly.pdbx_seq_one_letter_code
_entity_poly.pdbx_strand_id
1 'polypeptide(L)'
;MRIFIGIDLDPEVRARIERFLEGVESFAPDARWVRPESLHITLKFIGEQSPDRVEAISERLRRVESGAFEIRSGGYGFFPTAKAPRVFWIGIHAGPQFAELAASIDMAVAELGIPREDRPFSPHLTLARAGGRSGSPKWRKGDAPNATFAVLEKRLAAMGELDFGTMTAHEFILYQSQLSPGGSKYTKLQRFPMRPPANTAE
;
A
#
# COMPACT_ATOMS: atom_id res chain seq x y z
N MET A 1 -3.52 19.42 2.62
CA MET A 1 -2.59 18.31 2.91
C MET A 1 -3.05 17.08 2.16
N ARG A 2 -2.16 16.44 1.40
CA ARG A 2 -2.49 15.16 0.75
C ARG A 2 -2.39 14.03 1.77
N ILE A 3 -3.49 13.31 1.98
CA ILE A 3 -3.59 12.27 3.01
C ILE A 3 -4.11 10.94 2.46
N PHE A 4 -3.74 9.86 3.14
CA PHE A 4 -4.22 8.51 2.88
C PHE A 4 -4.24 7.69 4.18
N ILE A 5 -4.93 6.57 4.17
CA ILE A 5 -5.00 5.63 5.28
C ILE A 5 -4.30 4.33 4.88
N GLY A 6 -3.50 3.77 5.78
CA GLY A 6 -2.77 2.53 5.52
C GLY A 6 -2.36 1.80 6.78
N ILE A 7 -1.75 0.63 6.58
CA ILE A 7 -1.14 -0.18 7.62
C ILE A 7 0.37 -0.12 7.43
N ASP A 8 1.10 0.10 8.53
CA ASP A 8 2.55 0.06 8.54
C ASP A 8 3.06 -1.39 8.55
N LEU A 9 4.28 -1.59 8.08
CA LEU A 9 4.92 -2.89 8.15
C LEU A 9 5.64 -3.05 9.49
N ASP A 10 5.58 -4.25 10.00
CA ASP A 10 6.41 -4.69 11.10
C ASP A 10 7.91 -4.67 10.70
N PRO A 11 8.83 -4.44 11.64
CA PRO A 11 10.25 -4.31 11.35
C PRO A 11 10.87 -5.53 10.66
N GLU A 12 10.44 -6.77 10.99
CA GLU A 12 10.99 -7.98 10.38
C GLU A 12 10.57 -8.14 8.93
N VAL A 13 9.27 -7.96 8.63
CA VAL A 13 8.75 -8.00 7.26
C VAL A 13 9.40 -6.90 6.43
N ARG A 14 9.53 -5.70 6.98
CA ARG A 14 10.21 -4.57 6.32
C ARG A 14 11.66 -4.90 5.98
N ALA A 15 12.42 -5.45 6.93
CA ALA A 15 13.82 -5.82 6.72
C ALA A 15 14.01 -6.93 5.67
N ARG A 16 13.07 -7.89 5.58
CA ARG A 16 13.08 -8.91 4.53
C ARG A 16 12.84 -8.32 3.15
N ILE A 17 11.89 -7.39 3.05
CA ILE A 17 11.59 -6.68 1.80
C ILE A 17 12.77 -5.78 1.41
N GLU A 18 13.39 -5.08 2.33
CA GLU A 18 14.57 -4.24 2.08
C GLU A 18 15.72 -5.04 1.48
N ARG A 19 16.08 -6.17 2.06
CA ARG A 19 17.09 -7.08 1.50
C ARG A 19 16.74 -7.59 0.11
N PHE A 20 15.47 -7.87 -0.14
CA PHE A 20 15.00 -8.24 -1.46
C PHE A 20 15.18 -7.09 -2.45
N LEU A 21 14.80 -5.86 -2.09
CA LEU A 21 14.97 -4.66 -2.93
C LEU A 21 16.43 -4.46 -3.31
N GLU A 22 17.36 -4.53 -2.37
CA GLU A 22 18.82 -4.44 -2.61
C GLU A 22 19.29 -5.43 -3.68
N GLY A 23 18.68 -6.62 -3.72
CA GLY A 23 19.02 -7.68 -4.69
C GLY A 23 18.38 -7.50 -6.07
N VAL A 24 17.35 -6.67 -6.22
CA VAL A 24 16.59 -6.59 -7.49
C VAL A 24 16.52 -5.19 -8.11
N GLU A 25 16.84 -4.12 -7.38
CA GLU A 25 16.77 -2.74 -7.89
C GLU A 25 17.57 -2.53 -9.17
N SER A 26 18.74 -3.14 -9.28
CA SER A 26 19.62 -3.03 -10.44
C SER A 26 19.01 -3.59 -11.74
N PHE A 27 17.99 -4.43 -11.66
CA PHE A 27 17.28 -4.99 -12.81
C PHE A 27 16.19 -4.05 -13.37
N ALA A 28 15.90 -2.94 -12.68
CA ALA A 28 15.01 -1.88 -13.17
C ALA A 28 15.54 -0.51 -12.73
N PRO A 29 16.69 -0.05 -13.28
CA PRO A 29 17.38 1.18 -12.85
C PRO A 29 16.57 2.45 -13.15
N ASP A 30 15.70 2.43 -14.15
CA ASP A 30 14.82 3.55 -14.50
C ASP A 30 13.53 3.60 -13.68
N ALA A 31 13.31 2.61 -12.82
CA ALA A 31 12.15 2.59 -11.93
C ALA A 31 12.37 3.52 -10.71
N ARG A 32 11.28 4.09 -10.23
CA ARG A 32 11.28 4.82 -8.95
C ARG A 32 10.92 3.83 -7.84
N TRP A 33 11.92 3.38 -7.14
CA TRP A 33 11.78 2.46 -6.02
C TRP A 33 11.24 3.19 -4.78
N VAL A 34 10.37 2.53 -4.06
CA VAL A 34 9.85 3.02 -2.78
C VAL A 34 10.91 2.79 -1.72
N ARG A 35 11.22 3.81 -0.93
CA ARG A 35 12.18 3.67 0.16
C ARG A 35 11.62 2.75 1.24
N PRO A 36 12.46 1.91 1.88
CA PRO A 36 12.01 0.96 2.90
C PRO A 36 11.17 1.60 4.01
N GLU A 37 11.54 2.79 4.48
CA GLU A 37 10.80 3.53 5.51
C GLU A 37 9.44 4.06 5.05
N SER A 38 9.23 4.10 3.74
CA SER A 38 7.97 4.55 3.10
C SER A 38 7.05 3.40 2.69
N LEU A 39 7.46 2.16 2.91
CA LEU A 39 6.63 0.98 2.59
C LEU A 39 5.41 0.93 3.50
N HIS A 40 4.23 0.78 2.91
CA HIS A 40 2.95 0.69 3.61
C HIS A 40 1.90 -0.03 2.75
N ILE A 41 0.91 -0.60 3.39
CA ILE A 41 -0.26 -1.19 2.73
C ILE A 41 -1.36 -0.14 2.73
N THR A 42 -1.79 0.32 1.55
CA THR A 42 -2.84 1.34 1.45
C THR A 42 -4.22 0.75 1.64
N LEU A 43 -5.01 1.34 2.54
CA LEU A 43 -6.42 1.04 2.74
C LEU A 43 -7.32 1.99 1.94
N LYS A 44 -7.06 3.30 1.99
CA LYS A 44 -7.85 4.32 1.29
C LYS A 44 -7.01 5.54 0.96
N PHE A 45 -7.04 5.97 -0.31
CA PHE A 45 -6.54 7.29 -0.71
C PHE A 45 -7.66 8.32 -0.53
N ILE A 46 -7.35 9.42 0.17
CA ILE A 46 -8.29 10.51 0.42
C ILE A 46 -8.00 11.71 -0.48
N GLY A 47 -6.71 12.00 -0.72
CA GLY A 47 -6.28 13.14 -1.53
C GLY A 47 -6.04 14.40 -0.72
N GLU A 48 -6.16 15.57 -1.37
CA GLU A 48 -5.92 16.87 -0.74
C GLU A 48 -7.08 17.28 0.16
N GLN A 49 -6.75 17.63 1.42
CA GLN A 49 -7.71 18.09 2.43
C GLN A 49 -7.17 19.31 3.19
N SER A 50 -8.08 20.18 3.66
CA SER A 50 -7.75 21.24 4.61
C SER A 50 -7.47 20.69 6.00
N PRO A 51 -6.77 21.43 6.89
CA PRO A 51 -6.52 20.98 8.26
C PRO A 51 -7.81 20.62 9.03
N ASP A 52 -8.84 21.44 8.92
CA ASP A 52 -10.14 21.20 9.60
C ASP A 52 -10.81 19.90 9.12
N ARG A 53 -10.68 19.61 7.82
CA ARG A 53 -11.21 18.36 7.27
C ARG A 53 -10.39 17.15 7.71
N VAL A 54 -9.08 17.29 7.89
CA VAL A 54 -8.22 16.22 8.43
C VAL A 54 -8.66 15.87 9.85
N GLU A 55 -8.98 16.86 10.69
CA GLU A 55 -9.49 16.62 12.04
C GLU A 55 -10.86 15.92 12.01
N ALA A 56 -11.79 16.39 11.18
CA ALA A 56 -13.09 15.72 11.02
C ALA A 56 -12.97 14.27 10.53
N ILE A 57 -12.03 14.00 9.62
CA ILE A 57 -11.71 12.64 9.16
C ILE A 57 -11.16 11.81 10.32
N SER A 58 -10.23 12.35 11.11
CA SER A 58 -9.65 11.68 12.27
C SER A 58 -10.73 11.30 13.30
N GLU A 59 -11.69 12.20 13.58
CA GLU A 59 -12.81 11.92 14.48
C GLU A 59 -13.69 10.77 13.97
N ARG A 60 -13.93 10.70 12.67
CA ARG A 60 -14.69 9.58 12.08
C ARG A 60 -13.93 8.27 12.17
N LEU A 61 -12.62 8.30 11.89
CA LEU A 61 -11.77 7.11 11.94
C LEU A 61 -11.63 6.53 13.34
N ARG A 62 -11.70 7.33 14.41
CA ARG A 62 -11.72 6.85 15.82
C ARG A 62 -12.92 5.95 16.14
N ARG A 63 -13.99 6.02 15.34
CA ARG A 63 -15.20 5.19 15.50
C ARG A 63 -15.17 3.91 14.69
N VAL A 64 -14.14 3.74 13.84
CA VAL A 64 -13.96 2.49 13.07
C VAL A 64 -13.40 1.44 14.02
N GLU A 65 -14.17 0.39 14.24
CA GLU A 65 -13.77 -0.74 15.07
C GLU A 65 -13.30 -1.91 14.23
N SER A 66 -12.17 -2.47 14.58
CA SER A 66 -11.63 -3.70 14.00
C SER A 66 -10.85 -4.50 15.04
N GLY A 67 -10.85 -5.80 14.93
CA GLY A 67 -9.90 -6.67 15.64
C GLY A 67 -8.57 -6.70 14.91
N ALA A 68 -7.49 -6.95 15.66
CA ALA A 68 -6.19 -7.24 15.07
C ALA A 68 -6.27 -8.53 14.24
N PHE A 69 -5.55 -8.58 13.14
CA PHE A 69 -5.54 -9.74 12.23
C PHE A 69 -4.17 -9.97 11.61
N GLU A 70 -3.97 -11.18 11.15
CA GLU A 70 -2.72 -11.59 10.51
C GLU A 70 -2.69 -11.18 9.04
N ILE A 71 -1.51 -10.75 8.58
CA ILE A 71 -1.21 -10.39 7.19
C ILE A 71 0.04 -11.16 6.75
N ARG A 72 -0.07 -11.93 5.67
CA ARG A 72 1.08 -12.54 4.99
C ARG A 72 1.46 -11.71 3.77
N SER A 73 2.75 -11.44 3.60
CA SER A 73 3.30 -10.73 2.46
C SER A 73 4.04 -11.72 1.55
N GLY A 74 3.60 -11.86 0.29
CA GLY A 74 4.21 -12.82 -0.63
C GLY A 74 3.64 -12.75 -2.04
N GLY A 75 4.33 -13.42 -2.97
CA GLY A 75 4.05 -13.28 -4.38
C GLY A 75 4.38 -11.87 -4.90
N TYR A 76 4.15 -11.64 -6.19
CA TYR A 76 4.37 -10.35 -6.82
C TYR A 76 3.46 -10.15 -8.03
N GLY A 77 3.37 -8.92 -8.49
CA GLY A 77 2.65 -8.61 -9.70
C GLY A 77 2.93 -7.20 -10.23
N PHE A 78 2.26 -6.90 -11.34
CA PHE A 78 2.40 -5.62 -12.03
C PHE A 78 1.04 -5.03 -12.36
N PHE A 79 0.88 -3.71 -12.16
CA PHE A 79 -0.29 -2.97 -12.63
C PHE A 79 0.06 -2.07 -13.81
N PRO A 80 -0.86 -1.82 -14.77
CA PRO A 80 -2.17 -2.45 -14.92
C PRO A 80 -2.09 -3.91 -15.39
N THR A 81 -1.04 -4.30 -16.07
CA THR A 81 -0.80 -5.68 -16.53
C THR A 81 0.71 -5.94 -16.67
N ALA A 82 1.12 -7.20 -16.74
CA ALA A 82 2.51 -7.59 -17.01
C ALA A 82 3.00 -7.14 -18.41
N LYS A 83 2.09 -6.94 -19.38
CA LYS A 83 2.43 -6.48 -20.75
C LYS A 83 2.73 -4.97 -20.83
N ALA A 84 2.19 -4.19 -19.90
CA ALA A 84 2.41 -2.75 -19.84
C ALA A 84 2.60 -2.31 -18.37
N PRO A 85 3.65 -2.80 -17.68
CA PRO A 85 3.81 -2.64 -16.25
C PRO A 85 4.17 -1.20 -15.90
N ARG A 86 3.44 -0.60 -14.96
CA ARG A 86 3.71 0.73 -14.43
C ARG A 86 3.97 0.74 -12.93
N VAL A 87 3.50 -0.29 -12.23
CA VAL A 87 3.69 -0.47 -10.80
C VAL A 87 4.10 -1.90 -10.54
N PHE A 88 5.19 -2.10 -9.84
CA PHE A 88 5.62 -3.38 -9.30
C PHE A 88 5.19 -3.46 -7.83
N TRP A 89 4.60 -4.58 -7.44
CA TRP A 89 4.03 -4.77 -6.10
C TRP A 89 4.21 -6.20 -5.57
N ILE A 90 4.19 -6.34 -4.25
CA ILE A 90 4.09 -7.61 -3.52
C ILE A 90 2.63 -7.84 -3.14
N GLY A 91 2.17 -9.09 -3.23
CA GLY A 91 0.85 -9.53 -2.78
C GLY A 91 0.72 -9.47 -1.26
N ILE A 92 -0.46 -9.08 -0.81
CA ILE A 92 -0.84 -9.01 0.60
C ILE A 92 -2.05 -9.92 0.78
N HIS A 93 -1.91 -10.90 1.68
CA HIS A 93 -2.90 -11.92 1.93
C HIS A 93 -3.34 -11.86 3.40
N ALA A 94 -4.64 -11.76 3.62
CA ALA A 94 -5.23 -11.73 4.96
C ALA A 94 -6.64 -12.32 4.92
N GLY A 95 -7.21 -12.58 6.08
CA GLY A 95 -8.61 -13.00 6.22
C GLY A 95 -9.61 -11.91 5.82
N PRO A 96 -10.92 -12.21 5.89
CA PRO A 96 -11.99 -11.28 5.51
C PRO A 96 -11.98 -9.98 6.31
N GLN A 97 -11.44 -9.98 7.53
CA GLN A 97 -11.32 -8.81 8.40
C GLN A 97 -10.59 -7.65 7.74
N PHE A 98 -9.66 -7.94 6.82
CA PHE A 98 -8.92 -6.89 6.11
C PHE A 98 -9.82 -6.13 5.13
N ALA A 99 -10.62 -6.84 4.35
CA ALA A 99 -11.60 -6.22 3.44
C ALA A 99 -12.70 -5.50 4.22
N GLU A 100 -13.13 -6.04 5.35
CA GLU A 100 -14.11 -5.43 6.26
C GLU A 100 -13.60 -4.12 6.84
N LEU A 101 -12.34 -4.07 7.28
CA LEU A 101 -11.70 -2.85 7.75
C LEU A 101 -11.65 -1.79 6.64
N ALA A 102 -11.21 -2.17 5.43
CA ALA A 102 -11.15 -1.25 4.29
C ALA A 102 -12.54 -0.68 3.94
N ALA A 103 -13.58 -1.53 3.95
CA ALA A 103 -14.95 -1.11 3.71
C ALA A 103 -15.49 -0.19 4.81
N SER A 104 -15.20 -0.47 6.08
CA SER A 104 -15.60 0.36 7.21
C SER A 104 -14.96 1.75 7.16
N ILE A 105 -13.67 1.81 6.81
CA ILE A 105 -12.95 3.07 6.58
C ILE A 105 -13.58 3.85 5.42
N ASP A 106 -13.83 3.16 4.29
CA ASP A 106 -14.43 3.78 3.11
C ASP A 106 -15.81 4.39 3.41
N MET A 107 -16.65 3.68 4.17
CA MET A 107 -17.95 4.19 4.63
C MET A 107 -17.80 5.39 5.57
N ALA A 108 -16.92 5.30 6.56
CA ALA A 108 -16.71 6.35 7.55
C ALA A 108 -16.30 7.68 6.92
N VAL A 109 -15.40 7.66 5.93
CA VAL A 109 -14.97 8.88 5.23
C VAL A 109 -15.98 9.35 4.18
N ALA A 110 -16.80 8.44 3.63
CA ALA A 110 -17.87 8.79 2.68
C ALA A 110 -18.94 9.71 3.30
N GLU A 111 -19.22 9.56 4.60
CA GLU A 111 -20.12 10.45 5.34
C GLU A 111 -19.64 11.91 5.35
N LEU A 112 -18.36 12.15 5.10
CA LEU A 112 -17.76 13.46 4.95
C LEU A 112 -17.65 13.90 3.48
N GLY A 113 -18.33 13.21 2.55
CA GLY A 113 -18.32 13.54 1.12
C GLY A 113 -17.06 13.09 0.38
N ILE A 114 -16.24 12.22 0.95
CA ILE A 114 -15.12 11.60 0.23
C ILE A 114 -15.69 10.48 -0.63
N PRO A 115 -15.40 10.45 -1.95
CA PRO A 115 -15.94 9.43 -2.84
C PRO A 115 -15.62 8.01 -2.37
N ARG A 116 -16.60 7.13 -2.46
CA ARG A 116 -16.38 5.70 -2.21
C ARG A 116 -15.50 5.08 -3.29
N GLU A 117 -14.83 4.00 -2.94
CA GLU A 117 -14.03 3.23 -3.89
C GLU A 117 -14.96 2.36 -4.75
N ASP A 118 -14.91 2.55 -6.07
CA ASP A 118 -15.74 1.80 -7.03
C ASP A 118 -15.20 0.40 -7.36
N ARG A 119 -13.93 0.14 -6.99
CA ARG A 119 -13.25 -1.12 -7.28
C ARG A 119 -13.20 -2.01 -6.06
N PRO A 120 -13.24 -3.34 -6.24
CA PRO A 120 -12.95 -4.26 -5.14
C PRO A 120 -11.60 -3.95 -4.50
N PHE A 121 -11.55 -4.05 -3.18
CA PHE A 121 -10.31 -3.89 -2.43
C PHE A 121 -9.29 -4.96 -2.86
N SER A 122 -8.14 -4.52 -3.35
CA SER A 122 -7.04 -5.37 -3.81
C SER A 122 -5.78 -5.00 -3.03
N PRO A 123 -5.55 -5.63 -1.86
CA PRO A 123 -4.43 -5.29 -1.02
C PRO A 123 -3.10 -5.65 -1.67
N HIS A 124 -2.20 -4.69 -1.71
CA HIS A 124 -0.86 -4.86 -2.26
C HIS A 124 0.12 -3.88 -1.62
N LEU A 125 1.39 -4.21 -1.67
CA LEU A 125 2.49 -3.36 -1.25
C LEU A 125 3.25 -2.88 -2.48
N THR A 126 3.15 -1.62 -2.83
CA THR A 126 3.90 -1.03 -3.95
C THR A 126 5.38 -0.96 -3.61
N LEU A 127 6.22 -1.53 -4.48
CA LEU A 127 7.68 -1.52 -4.36
C LEU A 127 8.34 -0.52 -5.31
N ALA A 128 7.83 -0.41 -6.54
CA ALA A 128 8.38 0.50 -7.53
C ALA A 128 7.32 1.00 -8.51
N ARG A 129 7.61 2.14 -9.13
CA ARG A 129 6.80 2.72 -10.21
C ARG A 129 7.69 2.98 -11.41
N ALA A 130 7.20 2.71 -12.61
CA ALA A 130 7.90 3.07 -13.83
C ALA A 130 8.21 4.58 -13.85
N GLY A 131 9.38 4.95 -14.32
CA GLY A 131 9.77 6.35 -14.54
C GLY A 131 8.80 7.05 -15.49
N GLY A 132 8.60 8.35 -15.31
CA GLY A 132 7.66 9.16 -16.06
C GLY A 132 6.83 10.06 -15.14
N ARG A 133 6.09 11.03 -15.72
CA ARG A 133 5.31 12.01 -14.96
C ARG A 133 4.39 11.35 -13.97
N SER A 134 4.42 11.86 -12.73
CA SER A 134 3.55 11.49 -11.62
C SER A 134 2.07 11.53 -12.05
N GLY A 135 1.42 10.37 -12.05
CA GLY A 135 -0.01 10.25 -12.26
C GLY A 135 -0.45 8.84 -11.88
N SER A 136 -1.71 8.70 -11.41
CA SER A 136 -2.36 7.39 -11.20
C SER A 136 -2.05 6.44 -12.35
N PRO A 137 -1.92 5.12 -12.11
CA PRO A 137 -1.65 4.13 -13.15
C PRO A 137 -2.90 3.87 -14.02
N LYS A 138 -3.51 4.92 -14.57
CA LYS A 138 -4.57 4.79 -15.56
C LYS A 138 -3.92 4.53 -16.91
N TRP A 139 -4.08 3.30 -17.39
CA TRP A 139 -3.75 2.96 -18.78
C TRP A 139 -4.60 3.83 -19.72
N ARG A 140 -3.95 4.53 -20.66
CA ARG A 140 -4.63 5.21 -21.75
C ARG A 140 -4.45 4.39 -23.02
N LYS A 141 -5.52 4.23 -23.79
CA LYS A 141 -5.46 3.58 -25.12
C LYS A 141 -4.44 4.35 -25.96
N GLY A 142 -3.33 3.69 -26.32
CA GLY A 142 -2.21 4.31 -27.07
C GLY A 142 -0.93 4.50 -26.24
N ASP A 143 -0.88 4.14 -24.97
CA ASP A 143 0.37 4.12 -24.21
C ASP A 143 1.32 3.08 -24.80
N ALA A 144 2.56 3.50 -25.12
CA ALA A 144 3.60 2.62 -25.62
C ALA A 144 3.95 1.53 -24.59
N PRO A 145 4.36 0.32 -25.01
CA PRO A 145 4.87 -0.71 -24.12
C PRO A 145 5.98 -0.14 -23.25
N ASN A 146 5.87 -0.34 -21.93
CA ASN A 146 6.86 0.14 -20.99
C ASN A 146 7.84 -0.99 -20.66
N ALA A 147 9.08 -0.84 -21.05
CA ALA A 147 10.15 -1.83 -20.84
C ALA A 147 10.84 -1.71 -19.48
N THR A 148 10.46 -0.74 -18.63
CA THR A 148 11.14 -0.46 -17.35
C THR A 148 11.33 -1.71 -16.48
N PHE A 149 10.37 -2.61 -16.47
CA PHE A 149 10.40 -3.82 -15.65
C PHE A 149 10.72 -5.12 -16.40
N ALA A 150 11.04 -5.06 -17.72
CA ALA A 150 11.20 -6.27 -18.54
C ALA A 150 12.32 -7.21 -18.06
N VAL A 151 13.45 -6.66 -17.60
CA VAL A 151 14.56 -7.45 -17.05
C VAL A 151 14.23 -7.97 -15.65
N LEU A 152 13.63 -7.13 -14.84
CA LEU A 152 13.16 -7.49 -13.49
C LEU A 152 12.16 -8.66 -13.56
N GLU A 153 11.17 -8.59 -14.46
CA GLU A 153 10.15 -9.63 -14.62
C GLU A 153 10.77 -11.00 -14.92
N LYS A 154 11.74 -11.06 -15.84
CA LYS A 154 12.49 -12.29 -16.14
C LYS A 154 13.26 -12.80 -14.92
N ARG A 155 13.87 -11.90 -14.17
CA ARG A 155 14.61 -12.27 -12.95
C ARG A 155 13.69 -12.84 -11.89
N LEU A 156 12.54 -12.19 -11.64
CA LEU A 156 11.55 -12.64 -10.67
C LEU A 156 10.98 -14.02 -11.02
N ALA A 157 10.68 -14.25 -12.31
CA ALA A 157 10.19 -15.56 -12.78
C ALA A 157 11.18 -16.70 -12.49
N ALA A 158 12.48 -16.42 -12.44
CA ALA A 158 13.53 -17.40 -12.11
C ALA A 158 13.75 -17.58 -10.59
N MET A 159 13.22 -16.71 -9.74
CA MET A 159 13.43 -16.76 -8.28
C MET A 159 12.47 -17.70 -7.55
N GLY A 160 11.42 -18.18 -8.20
CA GLY A 160 10.37 -18.97 -7.56
C GLY A 160 9.38 -18.11 -6.74
N GLU A 161 8.71 -18.75 -5.79
CA GLU A 161 7.72 -18.06 -4.94
C GLU A 161 8.41 -17.13 -3.95
N LEU A 162 7.96 -15.88 -3.91
CA LEU A 162 8.45 -14.89 -2.94
C LEU A 162 7.58 -14.94 -1.67
N ASP A 163 8.23 -15.05 -0.52
CA ASP A 163 7.61 -15.02 0.80
C ASP A 163 8.40 -14.09 1.73
N PHE A 164 7.76 -13.06 2.24
CA PHE A 164 8.36 -12.07 3.14
C PHE A 164 7.89 -12.25 4.58
N GLY A 165 7.08 -13.27 4.84
CA GLY A 165 6.59 -13.64 6.16
C GLY A 165 5.24 -13.01 6.50
N THR A 166 4.92 -13.19 7.77
CA THR A 166 3.62 -12.83 8.36
C THR A 166 3.83 -11.79 9.46
N MET A 167 2.90 -10.87 9.57
CA MET A 167 2.82 -9.88 10.66
C MET A 167 1.39 -9.79 11.17
N THR A 168 1.20 -9.25 12.38
CA THR A 168 -0.12 -8.90 12.89
C THR A 168 -0.36 -7.40 12.76
N ALA A 169 -1.44 -7.02 12.08
CA ALA A 169 -1.90 -5.63 12.06
C ALA A 169 -2.60 -5.30 13.38
N HIS A 170 -2.03 -4.37 14.14
CA HIS A 170 -2.55 -3.91 15.43
C HIS A 170 -3.16 -2.52 15.37
N GLU A 171 -2.93 -1.80 14.29
CA GLU A 171 -3.40 -0.44 14.07
C GLU A 171 -3.49 -0.13 12.59
N PHE A 172 -4.30 0.86 12.25
CA PHE A 172 -4.22 1.56 10.99
C PHE A 172 -3.86 3.03 11.22
N ILE A 173 -3.34 3.71 10.22
CA ILE A 173 -2.69 5.01 10.38
C ILE A 173 -3.19 5.97 9.31
N LEU A 174 -3.48 7.20 9.72
CA LEU A 174 -3.67 8.33 8.83
C LEU A 174 -2.31 8.95 8.52
N TYR A 175 -1.95 8.98 7.24
CA TYR A 175 -0.69 9.51 6.75
C TYR A 175 -0.88 10.82 5.98
N GLN A 176 0.08 11.72 6.14
CA GLN A 176 0.32 12.81 5.21
C GLN A 176 1.36 12.37 4.17
N SER A 177 1.09 12.64 2.90
CA SER A 177 2.03 12.45 1.80
C SER A 177 2.57 13.80 1.33
N GLN A 178 3.87 13.97 1.39
CA GLN A 178 4.58 15.12 0.83
C GLN A 178 5.42 14.66 -0.37
N LEU A 179 5.15 15.23 -1.53
CA LEU A 179 5.92 14.94 -2.74
C LEU A 179 7.24 15.72 -2.68
N SER A 180 8.35 15.03 -2.89
CA SER A 180 9.67 15.64 -3.00
C SER A 180 10.41 15.12 -4.24
N PRO A 181 11.43 15.82 -4.74
CA PRO A 181 12.25 15.36 -5.86
C PRO A 181 12.88 13.98 -5.63
N GLY A 182 13.19 13.65 -4.38
CA GLY A 182 13.74 12.34 -3.96
C GLY A 182 12.70 11.27 -3.64
N GLY A 183 11.42 11.46 -4.00
CA GLY A 183 10.32 10.55 -3.72
C GLY A 183 9.30 11.11 -2.72
N SER A 184 8.26 10.36 -2.44
CA SER A 184 7.25 10.74 -1.46
C SER A 184 7.75 10.49 -0.03
N LYS A 185 7.61 11.48 0.83
CA LYS A 185 7.80 11.35 2.27
C LYS A 185 6.44 11.20 2.94
N TYR A 186 6.32 10.23 3.84
CA TYR A 186 5.09 10.00 4.61
C TYR A 186 5.29 10.32 6.07
N THR A 187 4.33 11.07 6.62
CA THR A 187 4.30 11.42 8.04
C THR A 187 3.05 10.81 8.67
N LYS A 188 3.21 10.07 9.75
CA LYS A 188 2.10 9.50 10.51
C LYS A 188 1.42 10.63 11.28
N LEU A 189 0.20 11.00 10.91
CA LEU A 189 -0.58 12.03 11.59
C LEU A 189 -1.29 11.48 12.81
N GLN A 190 -1.94 10.32 12.65
CA GLN A 190 -2.68 9.67 13.74
C GLN A 190 -2.67 8.16 13.59
N ARG A 191 -2.63 7.45 14.73
CA ARG A 191 -2.73 5.99 14.86
C ARG A 191 -4.08 5.63 15.44
N PHE A 192 -4.67 4.56 14.94
CA PHE A 192 -5.96 4.03 15.36
C PHE A 192 -5.76 2.57 15.76
N PRO A 193 -5.70 2.28 17.06
CA PRO A 193 -5.45 0.93 17.53
C PRO A 193 -6.65 0.02 17.24
N MET A 194 -6.36 -1.22 16.88
CA MET A 194 -7.32 -2.29 16.75
C MET A 194 -7.48 -3.04 18.09
N ARG A 195 -8.63 -3.68 18.30
CA ARG A 195 -8.82 -4.54 19.47
C ARG A 195 -7.84 -5.72 19.40
N PRO A 196 -7.26 -6.17 20.53
CA PRO A 196 -6.49 -7.40 20.56
C PRO A 196 -7.26 -8.56 19.90
N PRO A 197 -6.56 -9.55 19.30
CA PRO A 197 -7.23 -10.74 18.80
C PRO A 197 -8.03 -11.36 19.94
N ALA A 198 -9.25 -11.82 19.64
CA ALA A 198 -10.02 -12.56 20.62
C ALA A 198 -9.15 -13.73 21.10
N ASN A 199 -8.87 -13.81 22.41
CA ASN A 199 -8.25 -14.99 22.98
C ASN A 199 -9.16 -16.17 22.62
N THR A 200 -8.72 -17.02 21.71
CA THR A 200 -9.24 -18.37 21.59
C THR A 200 -8.80 -19.06 22.87
N ALA A 201 -9.62 -18.94 23.93
CA ALA A 201 -9.48 -19.80 25.10
C ALA A 201 -9.63 -21.23 24.60
N GLU A 202 -8.58 -22.04 24.80
CA GLU A 202 -8.60 -23.50 24.69
C GLU A 202 -9.67 -24.12 25.58
#